data_e55034f26db01957635468bd9e774905
#
_entry.id   e55034f26db01957635468bd9e774905
#
_cell.length_a   1.000
_cell.length_b   1.000
_cell.length_c   1.000
_cell.angle_alpha   90.00
_cell.angle_beta   90.00
_cell.angle_gamma   90.00
#
_symmetry.space_group_name_H-M   'P 1'
#
loop_
_entity.id
_entity.type
_entity.pdbx_description
1 polymer ?
#
loop_
_entity_poly.entity_id
_entity_poly.type
_entity_poly.pdbx_seq_one_letter_code
_entity_poly.pdbx_strand_id
1 'polypeptide(L)' 'MENGYVKVTQLTTEARQQQLSDRLLRLIGVDSVAIDVATQSLTLTYDTPANLNTIEKEIYDAGFPVIQSHKGV' A
#
# COMPACT_ATOMS: atom_id res chain seq x y z
N MET A 1 8.26 2.79 -14.30
CA MET A 1 7.33 2.43 -13.22
C MET A 1 8.10 2.25 -11.92
N GLU A 2 7.61 2.83 -10.85
CA GLU A 2 8.27 2.78 -9.55
C GLU A 2 7.75 1.60 -8.73
N ASN A 3 8.60 1.07 -7.85
CA ASN A 3 8.22 0.07 -6.88
C ASN A 3 8.25 0.69 -5.49
N GLY A 4 7.24 0.37 -4.68
CA GLY A 4 7.16 0.85 -3.30
C GLY A 4 6.95 -0.32 -2.36
N TYR A 5 7.52 -0.21 -1.17
CA TYR A 5 7.34 -1.16 -0.08
C TYR A 5 6.80 -0.40 1.13
N VAL A 6 5.74 -0.91 1.74
CA VAL A 6 5.15 -0.30 2.93
C VAL A 6 4.87 -1.39 3.95
N LYS A 7 5.34 -1.18 5.18
CA LYS A 7 5.03 -2.06 6.29
C LYS A 7 4.01 -1.38 7.19
N VAL A 8 2.94 -2.10 7.52
CA VAL A 8 1.82 -1.55 8.29
C VAL A 8 1.49 -2.44 9.47
N THR A 9 0.56 -1.97 10.32
CA THR A 9 -0.02 -2.78 11.38
C THR A 9 -1.50 -3.00 11.09
N GLN A 10 -2.12 -3.95 11.81
CA GLN A 10 -3.56 -4.23 11.75
C GLN A 10 -4.06 -4.81 10.44
N LEU A 11 -3.17 -5.38 9.68
CA LEU A 11 -3.53 -6.10 8.45
C LEU A 11 -3.86 -7.54 8.84
N THR A 12 -4.98 -7.74 9.55
CA THR A 12 -5.25 -8.98 10.27
C THR A 12 -6.30 -9.88 9.65
N THR A 13 -7.18 -9.35 8.79
CA THR A 13 -8.23 -10.14 8.18
C THR A 13 -8.22 -10.00 6.68
N GLU A 14 -8.79 -10.98 6.00
CA GLU A 14 -8.92 -10.94 4.55
C GLU A 14 -9.77 -9.76 4.09
N ALA A 15 -10.81 -9.44 4.85
CA ALA A 15 -11.65 -8.29 4.54
C ALA A 15 -10.86 -6.98 4.60
N ARG A 16 -9.99 -6.83 5.59
CA ARG A 16 -9.14 -5.64 5.71
C ARG A 16 -8.13 -5.57 4.56
N GLN A 17 -7.55 -6.70 4.18
CA GLN A 17 -6.63 -6.76 3.04
C GLN A 17 -7.32 -6.31 1.77
N GLN A 18 -8.50 -6.84 1.52
CA GLN A 18 -9.24 -6.51 0.31
C GLN A 18 -9.63 -5.04 0.27
N GLN A 19 -10.06 -4.52 1.42
CA GLN A 19 -10.42 -3.12 1.55
C GLN A 19 -9.23 -2.20 1.21
N LEU A 20 -8.07 -2.53 1.74
CA LEU A 20 -6.86 -1.74 1.50
C LEU A 20 -6.43 -1.84 0.03
N SER A 21 -6.41 -3.05 -0.51
CA SER A 21 -6.04 -3.28 -1.91
C SER A 21 -6.96 -2.51 -2.85
N ASP A 22 -8.26 -2.61 -2.65
CA ASP A 22 -9.25 -1.92 -3.49
C ASP A 22 -9.06 -0.42 -3.44
N ARG A 23 -8.81 0.09 -2.25
CA ARG A 23 -8.63 1.53 -2.05
C ARG A 23 -7.38 2.04 -2.75
N LEU A 24 -6.28 1.30 -2.66
CA LEU A 24 -5.04 1.69 -3.32
C LEU A 24 -5.13 1.59 -4.83
N LEU A 25 -5.80 0.58 -5.35
CA LEU A 25 -5.97 0.41 -6.78
C LEU A 25 -6.84 1.49 -7.42
N ARG A 26 -7.59 2.24 -6.62
CA ARG A 26 -8.36 3.37 -7.11
C ARG A 26 -7.54 4.64 -7.32
N LEU A 27 -6.34 4.68 -6.74
CA LEU A 27 -5.47 5.83 -6.92
C LEU A 27 -4.95 5.86 -8.35
N ILE A 28 -5.02 7.03 -8.97
CA ILE A 28 -4.53 7.20 -10.33
C ILE A 28 -3.01 7.03 -10.31
N GLY A 29 -2.53 6.11 -11.13
CA GLY A 29 -1.10 5.83 -11.23
C GLY A 29 -0.66 4.57 -10.51
N VAL A 30 -1.49 3.99 -9.65
CA VAL A 30 -1.18 2.71 -9.00
C VAL A 30 -1.55 1.57 -9.96
N ASP A 31 -0.57 0.75 -10.30
CA ASP A 31 -0.74 -0.34 -11.25
C ASP A 31 -1.06 -1.66 -10.57
N SER A 32 -0.32 -2.01 -9.53
CA SER A 32 -0.54 -3.27 -8.84
C SER A 32 -0.24 -3.15 -7.35
N VAL A 33 -0.88 -4.01 -6.56
CA VAL A 33 -0.69 -4.09 -5.12
C VAL A 33 -0.60 -5.56 -4.74
N ALA A 34 0.47 -5.93 -4.05
CA ALA A 34 0.66 -7.27 -3.51
C ALA A 34 0.78 -7.18 -1.99
N ILE A 35 -0.03 -7.93 -1.27
CA ILE A 35 -0.09 -7.89 0.19
C ILE A 35 0.45 -9.19 0.77
N ASP A 36 1.34 -9.08 1.77
CA ASP A 36 1.85 -10.20 2.53
C ASP A 36 1.42 -10.04 3.98
N VAL A 37 0.45 -10.84 4.39
CA VAL A 37 -0.10 -10.78 5.75
C VAL A 37 0.89 -11.28 6.78
N ALA A 38 1.70 -12.26 6.42
CA ALA A 38 2.67 -12.84 7.36
C ALA A 38 3.67 -11.80 7.84
N THR A 39 4.08 -10.89 6.97
CA THR A 39 5.02 -9.83 7.31
C THR A 39 4.35 -8.49 7.55
N GLN A 40 3.02 -8.41 7.42
CA GLN A 40 2.26 -7.17 7.55
C GLN A 40 2.80 -6.08 6.62
N SER A 41 3.04 -6.45 5.38
CA SER A 41 3.63 -5.54 4.40
C SER A 41 2.90 -5.59 3.07
N LEU A 42 3.13 -4.57 2.26
CA LEU A 42 2.63 -4.55 0.90
C LEU A 42 3.68 -3.98 -0.04
N THR A 43 3.65 -4.49 -1.25
CA THR A 43 4.51 -4.03 -2.34
C THR A 43 3.60 -3.55 -3.45
N LEU A 44 3.93 -2.41 -4.04
CA LEU A 44 3.13 -1.89 -5.14
C LEU A 44 4.01 -1.41 -6.27
N THR A 45 3.40 -1.38 -7.46
CA THR A 45 3.98 -0.70 -8.60
C THR A 45 3.10 0.49 -8.95
N TYR A 46 3.71 1.61 -9.25
CA TYR A 46 2.99 2.86 -9.52
C TYR A 46 3.78 3.75 -10.45
N ASP A 47 3.09 4.74 -10.98
CA ASP A 47 3.69 5.73 -11.87
C ASP A 47 3.03 7.08 -11.61
N THR A 48 3.61 8.14 -12.14
CA THR A 48 3.02 9.48 -12.04
C THR A 48 1.56 9.45 -12.53
N PRO A 49 0.62 10.09 -11.80
CA PRO A 49 0.83 11.04 -10.69
C PRO A 49 0.93 10.42 -9.31
N ALA A 50 0.87 9.11 -9.18
CA ALA A 50 1.01 8.46 -7.88
C ALA A 50 2.45 8.59 -7.39
N ASN A 51 2.60 8.72 -6.07
CA ASN A 51 3.88 8.72 -5.41
C ASN A 51 3.75 8.09 -4.03
N LEU A 52 4.88 7.76 -3.43
CA LEU A 52 4.89 7.03 -2.17
C LEU A 52 4.21 7.80 -1.04
N ASN A 53 4.38 9.12 -0.99
CA ASN A 53 3.73 9.95 0.03
C ASN A 53 2.21 9.88 -0.06
N THR A 54 1.67 9.97 -1.26
CA THR A 54 0.23 9.87 -1.48
C THR A 54 -0.29 8.49 -1.09
N ILE A 55 0.47 7.46 -1.43
CA ILE A 55 0.13 6.07 -1.12
C ILE A 55 0.13 5.86 0.40
N GLU A 56 1.15 6.34 1.09
CA GLU A 56 1.24 6.25 2.56
C GLU A 56 0.05 6.95 3.22
N LYS A 57 -0.29 8.12 2.74
CA LYS A 57 -1.42 8.88 3.29
C LYS A 57 -2.73 8.12 3.12
N GLU A 58 -2.92 7.52 1.97
CA GLU A 58 -4.13 6.74 1.69
C GLU A 58 -4.22 5.52 2.59
N ILE A 59 -3.08 4.84 2.82
CA ILE A 59 -3.02 3.70 3.72
C ILE A 59 -3.38 4.11 5.13
N TYR A 60 -2.82 5.22 5.60
CA TYR A 60 -3.10 5.75 6.92
C TYR A 60 -4.58 6.12 7.05
N ASP A 61 -5.13 6.81 6.06
CA ASP A 61 -6.54 7.22 6.06
C ASP A 61 -7.48 6.02 6.04
N ALA A 62 -7.03 4.89 5.51
CA ALA A 62 -7.81 3.65 5.51
C ALA A 62 -7.79 2.93 6.86
N GLY A 63 -7.05 3.45 7.84
CA GLY A 63 -6.99 2.88 9.17
C GLY A 63 -5.84 1.94 9.43
N PHE A 64 -4.79 2.00 8.60
CA PHE A 64 -3.60 1.16 8.73
C PHE A 64 -2.39 2.02 9.08
N PRO A 65 -1.97 2.07 10.35
CA PRO A 65 -0.76 2.81 10.70
C PRO A 65 0.44 2.29 9.94
N VAL A 66 1.18 3.21 9.32
CA VAL A 66 2.38 2.88 8.56
C VAL A 66 3.57 2.87 9.51
N ILE A 67 4.30 1.75 9.55
CA ILE A 67 5.49 1.60 10.37
C ILE A 67 6.72 2.04 9.59
N GLN A 68 6.80 1.65 8.32
CA GLN A 68 7.98 1.86 7.50
C GLN A 68 7.55 1.88 6.03
N SER A 69 8.19 2.72 5.25
CA SER A 69 7.99 2.74 3.82
C SER A 69 9.26 3.18 3.12
N HIS A 70 9.48 2.65 1.92
CA HIS A 70 10.58 3.09 1.08
C HIS A 70 10.35 2.67 -0.36
N LYS A 71 11.05 3.32 -1.28
CA LYS A 71 11.06 2.88 -2.66
C LYS A 71 11.80 1.56 -2.75
N GLY A 72 11.22 0.64 -3.51
CA GLY A 72 11.85 -0.62 -3.81
C GLY A 72 13.01 -0.45 -4.77
N VAL A 73 13.81 -1.47 -4.87
CA VAL A 73 14.92 -1.50 -5.81
C VAL A 73 14.52 -2.21 -7.09
#